data_41d642a8a75f67b23fb9b76f092cd04b
#
_entry.id   41d642a8a75f67b23fb9b76f092cd04b
#
_cell.length_a   1.000
_cell.length_b   1.000
_cell.length_c   1.000
_cell.angle_alpha   90.00
_cell.angle_beta   90.00
_cell.angle_gamma   90.00
#
_symmetry.space_group_name_H-M   'P 1'
#
loop_
_entity.id
_entity.type
_entity.pdbx_description
1 polymer ?
#
loop_
_entity_poly.entity_id
_entity_poly.type
_entity_poly.pdbx_seq_one_letter_code
_entity_poly.pdbx_strand_id
1 'polypeptide(L)'
;RGIGYFLEMVLCVGLFAKKPVDVTLVGVTNDDAEISVDTFRAVTLPILKRRFGVEEGLALQIVRRSADAGGQTGEIQLKLPIARELKTIDWTDEGLVKRVRGVAFTVRVSPQTGNRLVDASRAVLNKFLPDVYIFTDHHPGDGRENGQKGIRGKRARPGFGLSLVAETTTGCLVSADGASGAGRASASASATDAADADADDPPLEEEAEAGGSGRVGGSFSSSHRGKKRS
;
A
#
# COMPACT_ATOMS: atom_id res chain seq x y z
N ARG A 1 13.84 4.92 -12.14
CA ARG A 1 13.24 6.04 -11.40
C ARG A 1 11.75 5.86 -11.34
N GLY A 2 11.13 6.43 -10.31
CA GLY A 2 9.68 6.48 -10.14
C GLY A 2 9.00 7.31 -11.23
N ILE A 3 7.75 6.99 -11.50
CA ILE A 3 6.92 7.77 -12.43
C ILE A 3 6.71 9.19 -11.90
N GLY A 4 6.67 9.38 -10.57
CA GLY A 4 6.46 10.66 -9.92
C GLY A 4 7.40 11.75 -10.39
N TYR A 5 8.68 11.43 -10.53
CA TYR A 5 9.68 12.36 -11.05
C TYR A 5 9.32 12.93 -12.44
N PHE A 6 8.83 12.05 -13.33
CA PHE A 6 8.44 12.47 -14.67
C PHE A 6 7.08 13.17 -14.69
N LEU A 7 6.16 12.80 -13.76
CA LEU A 7 4.85 13.44 -13.64
C LEU A 7 4.97 14.93 -13.36
N GLU A 8 5.84 15.33 -12.44
CA GLU A 8 6.06 16.74 -12.11
C GLU A 8 6.55 17.52 -13.32
N MET A 9 7.54 16.98 -14.03
CA MET A 9 8.08 17.60 -15.24
C MET A 9 7.04 17.73 -16.36
N VAL A 10 6.32 16.63 -16.64
CA VAL A 10 5.29 16.59 -17.68
C VAL A 10 4.15 17.53 -17.35
N LEU A 11 3.78 17.67 -16.06
CA LEU A 11 2.74 18.61 -15.63
C LEU A 11 3.13 20.07 -15.94
N CYS A 12 4.33 20.47 -15.50
CA CYS A 12 4.80 21.85 -15.69
C CYS A 12 4.86 22.27 -17.15
N VAL A 13 5.29 21.38 -18.03
CA VAL A 13 5.41 21.67 -19.46
C VAL A 13 4.12 21.42 -20.23
N GLY A 14 3.42 20.33 -19.87
CA GLY A 14 2.25 19.85 -20.60
C GLY A 14 1.03 20.76 -20.50
N LEU A 15 0.81 21.43 -19.36
CA LEU A 15 -0.30 22.36 -19.17
C LEU A 15 -0.24 23.57 -20.12
N PHE A 16 0.96 24.02 -20.49
CA PHE A 16 1.18 25.17 -21.38
C PHE A 16 1.55 24.76 -22.79
N ALA A 17 1.35 23.50 -23.14
CA ALA A 17 1.59 23.01 -24.49
C ALA A 17 0.59 23.60 -25.50
N LYS A 18 0.95 23.58 -26.79
CA LYS A 18 0.08 24.06 -27.87
C LYS A 18 -1.11 23.16 -28.19
N LYS A 19 -1.04 21.90 -27.74
CA LYS A 19 -2.10 20.88 -27.91
C LYS A 19 -2.28 20.12 -26.61
N PRO A 20 -3.50 19.59 -26.35
CA PRO A 20 -3.69 18.71 -25.20
C PRO A 20 -2.71 17.54 -25.21
N VAL A 21 -2.22 17.18 -24.05
CA VAL A 21 -1.25 16.08 -23.89
C VAL A 21 -1.97 14.85 -23.39
N ASP A 22 -1.80 13.73 -24.08
CA ASP A 22 -2.18 12.39 -23.61
C ASP A 22 -0.93 11.52 -23.63
N VAL A 23 -0.45 11.15 -22.45
CA VAL A 23 0.83 10.44 -22.32
C VAL A 23 0.68 9.23 -21.43
N THR A 24 1.27 8.11 -21.87
CA THR A 24 1.42 6.89 -21.06
C THR A 24 2.82 6.85 -20.51
N LEU A 25 2.93 6.80 -19.18
CA LEU A 25 4.20 6.66 -18.48
C LEU A 25 4.33 5.25 -17.91
N VAL A 26 5.52 4.67 -18.05
CA VAL A 26 5.83 3.32 -17.60
C VAL A 26 7.00 3.36 -16.63
N GLY A 27 6.79 2.82 -15.41
CA GLY A 27 7.81 2.86 -14.35
C GLY A 27 7.29 2.36 -13.01
N VAL A 28 7.94 2.76 -11.93
CA VAL A 28 7.47 2.50 -10.56
C VAL A 28 6.41 3.53 -10.20
N THR A 29 5.24 3.07 -9.72
CA THR A 29 4.14 3.99 -9.35
C THR A 29 4.29 4.52 -7.94
N ASN A 30 4.84 3.73 -7.04
CA ASN A 30 4.97 4.04 -5.63
C ASN A 30 6.34 3.56 -5.13
N ASP A 31 7.16 4.47 -4.69
CA ASP A 31 8.42 4.20 -3.98
C ASP A 31 8.60 5.23 -2.85
N ASP A 32 9.64 5.06 -2.03
CA ASP A 32 9.92 5.96 -0.90
C ASP A 32 10.78 7.17 -1.30
N ALA A 33 11.24 7.24 -2.54
CA ALA A 33 12.19 8.25 -2.96
C ALA A 33 11.53 9.45 -3.65
N GLU A 34 10.40 9.21 -4.30
CA GLU A 34 9.75 10.19 -5.16
C GLU A 34 8.23 10.23 -4.88
N ILE A 35 7.58 11.32 -5.27
CA ILE A 35 6.13 11.46 -5.09
C ILE A 35 5.38 10.28 -5.70
N SER A 36 4.47 9.71 -4.94
CA SER A 36 3.67 8.59 -5.43
C SER A 36 2.62 9.06 -6.44
N VAL A 37 2.26 8.15 -7.34
CA VAL A 37 1.15 8.41 -8.29
C VAL A 37 -0.17 8.63 -7.56
N ASP A 38 -0.36 7.98 -6.40
CA ASP A 38 -1.57 8.17 -5.58
C ASP A 38 -1.63 9.57 -4.99
N THR A 39 -0.53 10.06 -4.43
CA THR A 39 -0.43 11.45 -3.93
C THR A 39 -0.64 12.43 -5.07
N PHE A 40 -0.02 12.23 -6.21
CA PHE A 40 -0.24 13.07 -7.37
C PHE A 40 -1.72 13.12 -7.78
N ARG A 41 -2.39 11.97 -7.82
CA ARG A 41 -3.81 11.85 -8.16
C ARG A 41 -4.73 12.48 -7.11
N ALA A 42 -4.41 12.30 -5.82
CA ALA A 42 -5.28 12.68 -4.72
C ALA A 42 -5.05 14.10 -4.19
N VAL A 43 -3.89 14.69 -4.46
CA VAL A 43 -3.51 16.04 -4.01
C VAL A 43 -3.29 16.97 -5.19
N THR A 44 -2.32 16.67 -6.05
CA THR A 44 -1.93 17.60 -7.13
C THR A 44 -3.06 17.87 -8.11
N LEU A 45 -3.74 16.82 -8.59
CA LEU A 45 -4.86 17.01 -9.53
C LEU A 45 -6.05 17.76 -8.91
N PRO A 46 -6.51 17.46 -7.69
CA PRO A 46 -7.57 18.25 -7.04
C PRO A 46 -7.19 19.71 -6.81
N ILE A 47 -5.95 19.99 -6.47
CA ILE A 47 -5.45 21.37 -6.34
C ILE A 47 -5.54 22.10 -7.67
N LEU A 48 -5.03 21.50 -8.74
CA LEU A 48 -5.12 22.06 -10.08
C LEU A 48 -6.57 22.34 -10.51
N LYS A 49 -7.46 21.40 -10.26
CA LYS A 49 -8.87 21.54 -10.59
C LYS A 49 -9.56 22.64 -9.78
N ARG A 50 -9.48 22.54 -8.45
CA ARG A 50 -10.29 23.38 -7.56
C ARG A 50 -9.72 24.78 -7.36
N ARG A 51 -8.39 24.91 -7.35
CA ARG A 51 -7.70 26.16 -7.02
C ARG A 51 -7.17 26.89 -8.25
N PHE A 52 -6.53 26.16 -9.14
CA PHE A 52 -5.99 26.76 -10.36
C PHE A 52 -7.02 26.87 -11.51
N GLY A 53 -8.18 26.22 -11.40
CA GLY A 53 -9.26 26.31 -12.38
C GLY A 53 -9.05 25.43 -13.63
N VAL A 54 -8.17 24.44 -13.55
CA VAL A 54 -7.94 23.48 -14.65
C VAL A 54 -8.88 22.29 -14.48
N GLU A 55 -10.16 22.45 -14.86
CA GLU A 55 -11.20 21.45 -14.57
C GLU A 55 -11.36 20.40 -15.68
N GLU A 56 -11.50 20.84 -16.93
CA GLU A 56 -11.82 19.96 -18.05
C GLU A 56 -10.59 19.26 -18.62
N GLY A 57 -10.74 17.97 -18.89
CA GLY A 57 -9.71 17.17 -19.58
C GLY A 57 -8.52 16.75 -18.72
N LEU A 58 -8.41 17.20 -17.46
CA LEU A 58 -7.35 16.80 -16.55
C LEU A 58 -7.71 15.46 -15.89
N ALA A 59 -6.99 14.38 -16.22
CA ALA A 59 -7.24 13.05 -15.68
C ALA A 59 -5.95 12.24 -15.56
N LEU A 60 -5.85 11.44 -14.50
CA LEU A 60 -4.82 10.43 -14.32
C LEU A 60 -5.47 9.10 -14.00
N GLN A 61 -5.15 8.10 -14.82
CA GLN A 61 -5.59 6.72 -14.63
C GLN A 61 -4.40 5.83 -14.37
N ILE A 62 -4.49 5.04 -13.30
CA ILE A 62 -3.51 4.00 -13.01
C ILE A 62 -4.00 2.74 -13.74
N VAL A 63 -3.24 2.31 -14.75
CA VAL A 63 -3.54 1.11 -15.54
C VAL A 63 -2.97 -0.10 -14.82
N ARG A 64 -1.77 0.03 -14.27
CA ARG A 64 -1.06 -1.05 -13.59
C ARG A 64 -0.13 -0.49 -12.52
N ARG A 65 -0.13 -1.12 -11.35
CA ARG A 65 0.73 -0.72 -10.24
C ARG A 65 2.06 -1.44 -10.23
N SER A 66 3.08 -0.77 -9.73
CA SER A 66 4.38 -1.34 -9.41
C SER A 66 4.98 -0.62 -8.20
N ALA A 67 5.46 -1.40 -7.23
CA ALA A 67 6.13 -0.89 -6.04
C ALA A 67 7.66 -1.06 -6.09
N ASP A 68 8.23 -1.59 -7.18
CA ASP A 68 9.67 -1.85 -7.30
C ASP A 68 10.10 -1.85 -8.76
N ALA A 69 11.26 -1.27 -9.01
CA ALA A 69 11.89 -1.18 -10.33
C ALA A 69 12.41 -2.51 -10.90
N GLY A 70 12.54 -3.55 -10.07
CA GLY A 70 13.16 -4.82 -10.48
C GLY A 70 12.24 -5.82 -11.16
N GLY A 71 10.95 -5.53 -11.27
CA GLY A 71 9.94 -6.43 -11.83
C GLY A 71 9.20 -5.87 -13.04
N GLN A 72 7.95 -6.30 -13.20
CA GLN A 72 7.03 -5.70 -14.16
C GLN A 72 6.76 -4.25 -13.76
N THR A 73 6.94 -3.35 -14.70
CA THR A 73 6.73 -1.93 -14.49
C THR A 73 5.25 -1.58 -14.39
N GLY A 74 4.93 -0.60 -13.56
CA GLY A 74 3.62 0.04 -13.54
C GLY A 74 3.37 0.85 -14.80
N GLU A 75 2.14 1.24 -15.02
CA GLU A 75 1.69 2.01 -16.17
C GLU A 75 0.58 2.95 -15.76
N ILE A 76 0.70 4.19 -16.16
CA ILE A 76 -0.32 5.21 -15.96
C ILE A 76 -0.60 5.96 -17.26
N GLN A 77 -1.82 6.46 -17.38
CA GLN A 77 -2.20 7.40 -18.44
C GLN A 77 -2.51 8.75 -17.81
N LEU A 78 -1.84 9.78 -18.30
CA LEU A 78 -2.05 11.16 -17.88
C LEU A 78 -2.60 11.97 -19.05
N LYS A 79 -3.71 12.65 -18.84
CA LYS A 79 -4.32 13.59 -19.78
C LYS A 79 -4.24 14.98 -19.22
N LEU A 80 -3.65 15.89 -19.97
CA LEU A 80 -3.51 17.30 -19.62
C LEU A 80 -4.21 18.16 -20.66
N PRO A 81 -5.14 19.05 -20.25
CA PRO A 81 -5.71 20.06 -21.13
C PRO A 81 -4.72 21.19 -21.33
N ILE A 82 -5.04 22.10 -22.21
CA ILE A 82 -4.30 23.34 -22.37
C ILE A 82 -4.77 24.35 -21.33
N ALA A 83 -3.89 24.80 -20.46
CA ALA A 83 -4.15 25.91 -19.55
C ALA A 83 -3.60 27.21 -20.17
N ARG A 84 -4.48 28.18 -20.43
CA ARG A 84 -4.04 29.50 -20.92
C ARG A 84 -3.60 30.40 -19.78
N GLU A 85 -4.28 30.26 -18.66
CA GLU A 85 -4.03 31.01 -17.42
C GLU A 85 -4.30 30.11 -16.22
N LEU A 86 -3.65 30.38 -15.12
CA LEU A 86 -3.87 29.75 -13.84
C LEU A 86 -4.35 30.82 -12.86
N LYS A 87 -5.36 30.49 -12.06
CA LYS A 87 -5.82 31.37 -10.98
C LYS A 87 -4.76 31.47 -9.90
N THR A 88 -4.64 32.64 -9.29
CA THR A 88 -3.78 32.83 -8.12
C THR A 88 -4.36 32.09 -6.91
N ILE A 89 -3.48 31.62 -6.04
CA ILE A 89 -3.87 30.93 -4.82
C ILE A 89 -3.44 31.76 -3.61
N ASP A 90 -4.36 31.89 -2.66
CA ASP A 90 -4.07 32.32 -1.31
C ASP A 90 -4.36 31.17 -0.35
N TRP A 91 -3.34 30.69 0.34
CA TRP A 91 -3.37 29.57 1.31
C TRP A 91 -2.69 29.94 2.62
N THR A 92 -2.91 31.12 3.10
CA THR A 92 -2.38 31.58 4.38
C THR A 92 -3.10 30.96 5.57
N ASP A 93 -4.38 30.56 5.41
CA ASP A 93 -5.16 29.85 6.43
C ASP A 93 -5.25 28.35 6.09
N GLU A 94 -4.53 27.54 6.85
CA GLU A 94 -4.52 26.08 6.68
C GLU A 94 -5.75 25.37 7.25
N GLY A 95 -6.44 26.00 8.22
CA GLY A 95 -7.62 25.45 8.88
C GLY A 95 -7.33 24.21 9.75
N LEU A 96 -8.39 23.52 10.16
CA LEU A 96 -8.32 22.29 10.95
C LEU A 96 -8.58 21.06 10.09
N VAL A 97 -7.91 19.95 10.39
CA VAL A 97 -8.12 18.69 9.68
C VAL A 97 -9.55 18.21 9.90
N LYS A 98 -10.28 18.01 8.79
CA LYS A 98 -11.68 17.61 8.77
C LYS A 98 -11.84 16.11 8.54
N ARG A 99 -11.06 15.55 7.61
CA ARG A 99 -11.17 14.15 7.22
C ARG A 99 -9.85 13.62 6.65
N VAL A 100 -9.70 12.29 6.69
CA VAL A 100 -8.59 11.59 6.03
C VAL A 100 -9.13 10.61 5.01
N ARG A 101 -8.53 10.60 3.83
CA ARG A 101 -8.79 9.64 2.76
C ARG A 101 -7.49 8.94 2.41
N GLY A 102 -7.56 7.64 2.11
CA GLY A 102 -6.35 6.90 1.80
C GLY A 102 -6.55 5.71 0.89
N VAL A 103 -5.44 5.22 0.39
CA VAL A 103 -5.34 4.01 -0.41
C VAL A 103 -4.26 3.12 0.19
N ALA A 104 -4.63 1.91 0.58
CA ALA A 104 -3.68 0.86 0.90
C ALA A 104 -3.55 -0.04 -0.33
N PHE A 105 -2.42 0.02 -1.02
CA PHE A 105 -2.20 -0.81 -2.19
C PHE A 105 -1.35 -2.03 -1.87
N THR A 106 -1.62 -3.12 -2.58
CA THR A 106 -0.83 -4.35 -2.52
C THR A 106 -0.58 -4.87 -3.93
N VAL A 107 0.67 -5.26 -4.21
CA VAL A 107 1.09 -5.86 -5.48
C VAL A 107 1.71 -7.21 -5.19
N ARG A 108 1.10 -8.30 -5.65
CA ARG A 108 1.56 -9.69 -5.42
C ARG A 108 1.79 -10.04 -3.95
N VAL A 109 1.14 -9.37 -3.05
CA VAL A 109 1.10 -9.66 -1.61
C VAL A 109 -0.33 -10.02 -1.25
N SER A 110 -0.51 -10.82 -0.20
CA SER A 110 -1.85 -11.24 0.23
C SER A 110 -2.77 -10.02 0.45
N PRO A 111 -4.03 -10.06 0.01
CA PRO A 111 -5.02 -9.01 0.31
C PRO A 111 -5.16 -8.72 1.81
N GLN A 112 -4.90 -9.72 2.66
CA GLN A 112 -4.91 -9.57 4.12
C GLN A 112 -3.89 -8.54 4.61
N THR A 113 -2.75 -8.40 3.93
CA THR A 113 -1.75 -7.36 4.26
C THR A 113 -2.33 -5.96 4.06
N GLY A 114 -3.07 -5.74 2.97
CA GLY A 114 -3.79 -4.48 2.75
C GLY A 114 -4.81 -4.19 3.86
N ASN A 115 -5.58 -5.20 4.27
CA ASN A 115 -6.55 -5.04 5.35
C ASN A 115 -5.86 -4.71 6.69
N ARG A 116 -4.75 -5.39 7.04
CA ARG A 116 -3.95 -5.07 8.23
C ARG A 116 -3.42 -3.64 8.22
N LEU A 117 -2.95 -3.15 7.07
CA LEU A 117 -2.52 -1.75 6.92
C LEU A 117 -3.67 -0.78 7.19
N VAL A 118 -4.86 -1.07 6.65
CA VAL A 118 -6.06 -0.25 6.88
C VAL A 118 -6.44 -0.25 8.35
N ASP A 119 -6.47 -1.42 9.00
CA ASP A 119 -6.87 -1.56 10.40
C ASP A 119 -5.85 -0.86 11.33
N ALA A 120 -4.56 -1.06 11.12
CA ALA A 120 -3.51 -0.38 11.87
C ALA A 120 -3.57 1.15 11.71
N SER A 121 -3.78 1.63 10.48
CA SER A 121 -3.91 3.07 10.23
C SER A 121 -5.14 3.66 10.88
N ARG A 122 -6.28 2.98 10.80
CA ARG A 122 -7.51 3.39 11.48
C ARG A 122 -7.37 3.38 13.00
N ALA A 123 -6.69 2.40 13.58
CA ALA A 123 -6.45 2.33 15.01
C ALA A 123 -5.70 3.56 15.55
N VAL A 124 -4.83 4.15 14.74
CA VAL A 124 -4.12 5.38 15.09
C VAL A 124 -4.99 6.61 14.81
N LEU A 125 -5.52 6.74 13.61
CA LEU A 125 -6.19 7.97 13.14
C LEU A 125 -7.54 8.21 13.80
N ASN A 126 -8.33 7.17 14.09
CA ASN A 126 -9.65 7.29 14.73
C ASN A 126 -9.58 7.82 16.18
N LYS A 127 -8.38 7.85 16.79
CA LYS A 127 -8.18 8.51 18.09
C LYS A 127 -8.31 10.03 18.00
N PHE A 128 -8.08 10.59 16.82
CA PHE A 128 -8.02 12.03 16.59
C PHE A 128 -9.13 12.54 15.67
N LEU A 129 -9.59 11.70 14.73
CA LEU A 129 -10.51 12.08 13.67
C LEU A 129 -11.59 11.01 13.49
N PRO A 130 -12.87 11.42 13.46
CA PRO A 130 -13.98 10.48 13.25
C PRO A 130 -14.15 10.06 11.77
N ASP A 131 -13.76 10.92 10.83
CA ASP A 131 -13.97 10.66 9.39
C ASP A 131 -12.68 10.22 8.72
N VAL A 132 -12.36 8.93 8.90
CA VAL A 132 -11.21 8.27 8.27
C VAL A 132 -11.71 7.16 7.34
N TYR A 133 -11.41 7.29 6.03
CA TYR A 133 -11.76 6.30 5.05
C TYR A 133 -10.54 5.90 4.21
N ILE A 134 -10.13 4.64 4.34
CA ILE A 134 -9.01 4.05 3.63
C ILE A 134 -9.53 2.82 2.90
N PHE A 135 -9.34 2.77 1.59
CA PHE A 135 -9.72 1.62 0.77
C PHE A 135 -8.50 0.82 0.34
N THR A 136 -8.73 -0.46 0.08
CA THR A 136 -7.69 -1.37 -0.40
C THR A 136 -7.71 -1.45 -1.92
N ASP A 137 -6.52 -1.44 -2.53
CA ASP A 137 -6.32 -1.63 -3.96
C ASP A 137 -5.35 -2.80 -4.15
N HIS A 138 -5.89 -3.95 -4.56
CA HIS A 138 -5.13 -5.20 -4.67
C HIS A 138 -4.83 -5.53 -6.13
N HIS A 139 -3.53 -5.62 -6.46
CA HIS A 139 -3.06 -6.06 -7.76
C HIS A 139 -2.40 -7.44 -7.65
N PRO A 140 -2.98 -8.49 -8.25
CA PRO A 140 -2.40 -9.83 -8.21
C PRO A 140 -1.05 -9.92 -8.95
N GLY A 141 -0.74 -8.93 -9.79
CA GLY A 141 0.55 -8.83 -10.49
C GLY A 141 0.77 -9.92 -11.56
N ASP A 142 -0.25 -10.67 -11.87
CA ASP A 142 -0.25 -11.63 -12.98
C ASP A 142 -0.70 -10.87 -14.22
N GLY A 143 0.17 -10.65 -15.18
CA GLY A 143 -0.08 -9.89 -16.40
C GLY A 143 -1.25 -10.34 -17.28
N ARG A 144 -2.35 -10.78 -16.67
CA ARG A 144 -3.56 -11.28 -17.30
C ARG A 144 -4.78 -10.37 -17.21
N GLU A 145 -4.65 -9.19 -16.60
CA GLU A 145 -5.76 -8.25 -16.64
C GLU A 145 -5.95 -7.71 -18.06
N ASN A 146 -7.16 -7.85 -18.58
CA ASN A 146 -7.64 -7.33 -19.88
C ASN A 146 -7.05 -7.93 -21.16
N GLY A 147 -6.60 -9.19 -21.16
CA GLY A 147 -6.22 -9.87 -22.40
C GLY A 147 -4.94 -9.34 -23.08
N GLN A 148 -4.31 -8.33 -22.54
CA GLN A 148 -3.01 -7.87 -22.98
C GLN A 148 -1.91 -8.74 -22.40
N LYS A 149 -1.19 -9.45 -23.27
CA LYS A 149 0.02 -10.18 -22.91
C LYS A 149 1.04 -9.18 -22.35
N GLY A 150 1.20 -9.17 -21.03
CA GLY A 150 2.30 -8.45 -20.39
C GLY A 150 3.63 -8.82 -21.06
N ILE A 151 4.59 -7.91 -21.05
CA ILE A 151 5.93 -8.12 -21.60
C ILE A 151 6.44 -9.48 -21.09
N ARG A 152 6.67 -10.38 -22.03
CA ARG A 152 7.03 -11.80 -21.80
C ARG A 152 8.20 -11.86 -20.80
N GLY A 153 7.98 -12.41 -19.60
CA GLY A 153 9.04 -12.88 -18.71
C GLY A 153 9.29 -12.13 -17.41
N LYS A 154 8.75 -10.92 -17.19
CA LYS A 154 8.95 -10.20 -15.91
C LYS A 154 7.66 -10.17 -15.10
N ARG A 155 7.68 -10.82 -13.95
CA ARG A 155 6.59 -10.70 -12.95
C ARG A 155 6.81 -9.45 -12.12
N ALA A 156 5.73 -8.75 -11.74
CA ALA A 156 5.82 -7.67 -10.77
C ALA A 156 6.47 -8.19 -9.48
N ARG A 157 7.31 -7.40 -8.84
CA ARG A 157 7.83 -7.75 -7.52
C ARG A 157 6.76 -7.51 -6.46
N PRO A 158 6.74 -8.31 -5.38
CA PRO A 158 5.83 -8.08 -4.28
C PRO A 158 6.14 -6.73 -3.61
N GLY A 159 5.10 -6.00 -3.27
CA GLY A 159 5.20 -4.74 -2.56
C GLY A 159 3.85 -4.30 -2.05
N PHE A 160 3.84 -3.43 -1.08
CA PHE A 160 2.63 -2.84 -0.52
C PHE A 160 2.94 -1.42 -0.04
N GLY A 161 1.92 -0.64 0.18
CA GLY A 161 2.10 0.69 0.71
C GLY A 161 0.79 1.36 1.05
N LEU A 162 0.92 2.54 1.62
CA LEU A 162 -0.17 3.35 2.10
C LEU A 162 0.04 4.79 1.64
N SER A 163 -1.00 5.37 1.08
CA SER A 163 -1.06 6.80 0.77
C SER A 163 -2.24 7.40 1.50
N LEU A 164 -2.00 8.44 2.28
CA LEU A 164 -3.00 9.15 3.09
C LEU A 164 -3.04 10.61 2.68
N VAL A 165 -4.24 11.16 2.63
CA VAL A 165 -4.47 12.58 2.37
C VAL A 165 -5.43 13.12 3.42
N ALA A 166 -4.98 14.10 4.18
CA ALA A 166 -5.80 14.87 5.10
C ALA A 166 -6.34 16.11 4.39
N GLU A 167 -7.64 16.33 4.49
CA GLU A 167 -8.32 17.53 3.98
C GLU A 167 -8.74 18.40 5.17
N THR A 168 -8.46 19.69 5.09
CA THR A 168 -8.82 20.64 6.11
C THR A 168 -10.14 21.34 5.83
N THR A 169 -10.63 22.10 6.80
CA THR A 169 -11.87 22.91 6.70
C THR A 169 -11.79 23.97 5.63
N THR A 170 -10.61 24.53 5.38
CA THR A 170 -10.33 25.51 4.33
C THR A 170 -10.06 24.87 2.96
N GLY A 171 -10.01 23.53 2.91
CA GLY A 171 -9.75 22.76 1.70
C GLY A 171 -8.28 22.61 1.34
N CYS A 172 -7.37 22.84 2.30
CA CYS A 172 -5.97 22.45 2.16
C CYS A 172 -5.85 20.93 2.19
N LEU A 173 -4.86 20.41 1.45
CA LEU A 173 -4.58 18.99 1.34
C LEU A 173 -3.15 18.72 1.82
N VAL A 174 -3.01 17.84 2.79
CA VAL A 174 -1.72 17.38 3.30
C VAL A 174 -1.64 15.87 3.07
N SER A 175 -0.56 15.41 2.50
CA SER A 175 -0.37 13.98 2.19
C SER A 175 0.86 13.39 2.85
N ALA A 176 0.75 12.10 3.11
CA ALA A 176 1.87 11.26 3.50
C ALA A 176 1.72 9.90 2.82
N ASP A 177 2.80 9.38 2.30
CA ASP A 177 2.82 8.07 1.68
C ASP A 177 4.09 7.31 2.06
N GLY A 178 3.98 6.00 2.01
CA GLY A 178 5.09 5.08 2.24
C GLY A 178 4.85 3.79 1.47
N ALA A 179 5.91 3.28 0.88
CA ALA A 179 5.87 2.05 0.12
C ALA A 179 6.98 1.10 0.57
N SER A 180 6.65 -0.19 0.66
CA SER A 180 7.61 -1.26 0.94
C SER A 180 7.77 -2.15 -0.28
N GLY A 181 8.93 -2.11 -0.89
CA GLY A 181 9.35 -3.10 -1.88
C GLY A 181 10.02 -4.31 -1.22
N ALA A 182 10.17 -5.41 -1.95
CA ALA A 182 10.71 -6.69 -1.44
C ALA A 182 12.10 -6.61 -0.79
N GLY A 183 12.87 -5.54 -1.01
CA GLY A 183 14.19 -5.34 -0.42
C GLY A 183 14.20 -4.65 0.95
N ARG A 184 13.10 -3.99 1.35
CA ARG A 184 13.01 -3.25 2.61
C ARG A 184 12.12 -3.89 3.67
N ALA A 185 11.19 -4.75 3.25
CA ALA A 185 10.29 -5.46 4.19
C ALA A 185 11.04 -6.32 5.22
N SER A 186 12.27 -6.76 4.93
CA SER A 186 13.08 -7.55 5.86
C SER A 186 13.73 -6.75 6.99
N ALA A 187 13.89 -5.42 6.83
CA ALA A 187 14.53 -4.57 7.83
C ALA A 187 13.54 -3.99 8.87
N SER A 188 12.25 -3.84 8.50
CA SER A 188 11.23 -3.31 9.41
C SER A 188 10.44 -4.41 10.14
N ALA A 189 10.35 -5.62 9.58
CA ALA A 189 9.70 -6.75 10.24
C ALA A 189 10.53 -7.32 11.41
N SER A 190 11.86 -7.17 11.39
CA SER A 190 12.72 -7.62 12.48
C SER A 190 12.72 -6.73 13.73
N ALA A 191 12.14 -5.52 13.64
CA ALA A 191 12.08 -4.60 14.77
C ALA A 191 10.77 -4.71 15.60
N THR A 192 9.73 -5.38 15.05
CA THR A 192 8.45 -5.55 15.74
C THR A 192 8.26 -6.93 16.36
N ASP A 193 8.99 -7.96 15.88
CA ASP A 193 8.93 -9.31 16.45
C ASP A 193 9.88 -9.50 17.66
N ALA A 194 10.73 -8.53 17.97
CA ALA A 194 11.64 -8.58 19.11
C ALA A 194 11.06 -7.93 20.38
N ALA A 195 9.87 -7.33 20.34
CA ALA A 195 9.27 -6.65 21.48
C ALA A 195 8.25 -7.48 22.27
N ASP A 196 7.84 -8.66 21.77
CA ASP A 196 6.82 -9.51 22.43
C ASP A 196 7.36 -10.86 22.96
N ALA A 197 8.69 -11.01 23.08
CA ALA A 197 9.30 -12.28 23.53
C ALA A 197 9.86 -12.25 24.96
N ASP A 198 9.65 -11.19 25.75
CA ASP A 198 10.09 -11.14 27.14
C ASP A 198 8.97 -10.60 28.04
N ALA A 199 8.01 -11.47 28.41
CA ALA A 199 7.21 -11.29 29.61
C ALA A 199 6.71 -12.65 30.11
N ASP A 200 7.33 -13.08 31.19
CA ASP A 200 6.82 -13.92 32.26
C ASP A 200 6.54 -15.42 32.00
N ASP A 201 7.52 -16.21 32.30
CA ASP A 201 7.30 -17.53 32.89
C ASP A 201 8.12 -17.62 34.20
N PRO A 202 7.47 -17.76 35.40
CA PRO A 202 8.20 -17.90 36.65
C PRO A 202 8.79 -19.33 36.78
N PRO A 203 9.93 -19.51 37.46
CA PRO A 203 10.59 -20.81 37.59
C PRO A 203 9.77 -21.72 38.54
N LEU A 204 9.41 -22.90 38.01
CA LEU A 204 8.89 -24.00 38.85
C LEU A 204 10.01 -24.55 39.70
N GLU A 205 9.85 -24.44 41.00
CA GLU A 205 10.72 -25.03 42.02
C GLU A 205 10.69 -26.57 41.92
N GLU A 206 11.88 -27.15 41.85
CA GLU A 206 12.16 -28.57 42.02
C GLU A 206 11.94 -28.96 43.50
N GLU A 207 10.92 -29.72 43.80
CA GLU A 207 10.89 -30.52 45.04
C GLU A 207 11.22 -31.98 44.71
N ALA A 208 12.38 -32.40 45.16
CA ALA A 208 12.82 -33.78 45.27
C ALA A 208 12.12 -34.45 46.44
N GLU A 209 11.44 -35.55 46.22
CA GLU A 209 11.35 -36.57 47.27
C GLU A 209 11.32 -37.99 46.67
N ALA A 210 12.03 -38.84 47.41
CA ALA A 210 12.44 -40.18 47.10
C ALA A 210 11.36 -41.23 47.40
N GLY A 211 11.45 -42.37 46.70
CA GLY A 211 11.19 -43.65 47.39
C GLY A 211 10.08 -44.51 46.84
N GLY A 212 10.42 -45.69 46.38
CA GLY A 212 9.54 -46.85 46.56
C GLY A 212 9.15 -47.68 45.35
N SER A 213 10.01 -48.59 45.00
CA SER A 213 9.74 -50.04 44.73
C SER A 213 8.30 -50.48 44.41
N GLY A 214 8.14 -51.18 43.30
CA GLY A 214 6.96 -52.06 43.08
C GLY A 214 6.86 -52.63 41.65
N ARG A 215 7.40 -53.80 41.48
CA ARG A 215 7.26 -54.73 40.35
C ARG A 215 5.79 -55.16 40.13
N VAL A 216 5.55 -55.64 38.91
CA VAL A 216 4.63 -56.67 38.37
C VAL A 216 3.88 -56.10 37.16
N GLY A 217 4.09 -56.50 35.91
CA GLY A 217 3.86 -57.80 35.30
C GLY A 217 2.48 -57.81 34.64
N GLY A 218 2.43 -57.89 33.29
CA GLY A 218 1.15 -58.13 32.64
C GLY A 218 1.13 -57.81 31.14
N SER A 219 1.62 -58.75 30.35
CA SER A 219 1.39 -58.83 28.90
C SER A 219 -0.09 -59.13 28.60
N PHE A 220 -0.67 -58.53 27.57
CA PHE A 220 -1.67 -59.19 26.78
C PHE A 220 -1.74 -58.60 25.34
N SER A 221 -1.50 -59.47 24.39
CA SER A 221 -1.70 -59.33 22.94
C SER A 221 -3.15 -59.60 22.56
N SER A 222 -3.62 -58.97 21.48
CA SER A 222 -4.43 -59.56 20.38
C SER A 222 -4.96 -58.42 19.49
N SER A 223 -4.55 -58.26 18.24
CA SER A 223 -5.00 -58.87 16.99
C SER A 223 -6.53 -58.83 16.77
N HIS A 224 -6.96 -58.07 15.78
CA HIS A 224 -7.97 -58.39 14.76
C HIS A 224 -8.08 -57.22 13.79
N ARG A 225 -7.69 -57.30 12.59
CA ARG A 225 -8.04 -57.87 11.28
C ARG A 225 -9.55 -57.79 10.93
N GLY A 226 -9.88 -57.17 9.84
CA GLY A 226 -11.12 -57.32 9.06
C GLY A 226 -11.48 -56.05 8.32
N LYS A 227 -11.17 -55.86 7.13
CA LYS A 227 -11.70 -56.30 5.81
C LYS A 227 -12.97 -55.55 5.35
N LYS A 228 -12.81 -54.72 4.30
CA LYS A 228 -13.47 -54.69 2.98
C LYS A 228 -14.93 -54.26 2.79
N ARG A 229 -15.07 -53.38 1.74
CA ARG A 229 -16.15 -53.25 0.71
C ARG A 229 -17.38 -52.48 1.15
N SER A 230 -17.84 -51.53 0.41
CA SER A 230 -18.13 -51.31 -1.00
C SER A 230 -17.88 -49.86 -1.40
#